data_c61cff992e3a1679afda0128bf9d1815
#
_entry.id   c61cff992e3a1679afda0128bf9d1815
#
_cell.length_a   1.000
_cell.length_b   1.000
_cell.length_c   1.000
_cell.angle_alpha   90.00
_cell.angle_beta   90.00
_cell.angle_gamma   90.00
#
_symmetry.space_group_name_H-M   'P 1'
#
loop_
_entity.id
_entity.type
_entity.pdbx_description
1 polymer ?
#
loop_
_entity_poly.entity_id
_entity_poly.type
_entity_poly.pdbx_seq_one_letter_code
_entity_poly.pdbx_strand_id
1 'polypeptide(L)'
;MISMTQEKWLDTVGKIKDAFPVLEEVKEEAPQEGMDLRHFIVFQGPMGKTKLECIVRPKVIGQKVIASKRIGSGSVVEYLYSPEEKVYYISAYQWDV
;
A
#
# COMPACT_ATOMS: atom_id res chain seq x y z
N MET A 1 6.10 -17.30 6.91
CA MET A 1 5.34 -16.09 6.64
C MET A 1 5.09 -15.97 5.15
N ILE A 2 3.85 -15.89 4.74
CA ILE A 2 3.50 -15.76 3.33
C ILE A 2 3.54 -14.28 2.98
N SER A 3 4.43 -13.91 2.06
CA SER A 3 4.45 -12.54 1.57
C SER A 3 3.31 -12.35 0.56
N MET A 4 2.56 -11.25 0.71
CA MET A 4 1.52 -10.89 -0.23
C MET A 4 2.17 -10.41 -1.53
N THR A 5 1.70 -10.93 -2.67
CA THR A 5 2.09 -10.48 -3.99
C THR A 5 0.91 -9.80 -4.66
N GLN A 6 1.15 -9.07 -5.73
CA GLN A 6 0.08 -8.45 -6.50
C GLN A 6 -0.92 -9.50 -7.00
N GLU A 7 -0.43 -10.64 -7.45
CA GLU A 7 -1.27 -11.74 -7.91
C GLU A 7 -2.19 -12.25 -6.81
N LYS A 8 -1.65 -12.48 -5.61
CA LYS A 8 -2.46 -12.92 -4.46
C LYS A 8 -3.47 -11.88 -4.04
N TRP A 9 -3.09 -10.60 -4.06
CA TRP A 9 -4.01 -9.52 -3.75
C TRP A 9 -5.18 -9.48 -4.73
N LEU A 10 -4.90 -9.53 -6.03
CA LEU A 10 -5.93 -9.52 -7.05
C LEU A 10 -6.84 -10.76 -6.97
N ASP A 11 -6.27 -11.92 -6.66
CA ASP A 11 -7.03 -13.15 -6.44
C ASP A 11 -7.96 -13.01 -5.24
N THR A 12 -7.47 -12.43 -4.14
CA THR A 12 -8.28 -12.17 -2.95
C THR A 12 -9.44 -11.23 -3.25
N VAL A 13 -9.16 -10.14 -3.97
CA VAL A 13 -10.19 -9.17 -4.39
C VAL A 13 -11.24 -9.86 -5.27
N GLY A 14 -10.81 -10.70 -6.20
CA GLY A 14 -11.71 -11.44 -7.06
C GLY A 14 -12.64 -12.37 -6.28
N LYS A 15 -12.10 -13.09 -5.31
CA LYS A 15 -12.90 -13.95 -4.42
C LYS A 15 -13.91 -13.18 -3.61
N ILE A 16 -13.53 -12.01 -3.11
CA ILE A 16 -14.42 -11.12 -2.36
C ILE A 16 -15.58 -10.65 -3.26
N LYS A 17 -15.26 -10.21 -4.47
CA LYS A 17 -16.28 -9.76 -5.43
C LYS A 17 -17.29 -10.86 -5.79
N ASP A 18 -16.82 -12.10 -5.85
CA ASP A 18 -17.67 -13.25 -6.16
C ASP A 18 -18.55 -13.67 -4.97
N ALA A 19 -18.05 -13.49 -3.74
CA ALA A 19 -18.71 -13.99 -2.54
C ALA A 19 -19.56 -12.95 -1.82
N PHE A 20 -19.25 -11.66 -1.93
CA PHE A 20 -19.89 -10.60 -1.13
C PHE A 20 -20.25 -9.39 -1.98
N PRO A 21 -21.31 -8.63 -1.58
CA PRO A 21 -21.60 -7.35 -2.22
C PRO A 21 -20.49 -6.33 -1.96
N VAL A 22 -19.96 -5.74 -3.02
CA VAL A 22 -18.95 -4.71 -2.94
C VAL A 22 -19.63 -3.34 -2.83
N LEU A 23 -19.29 -2.59 -1.80
CA LEU A 23 -19.83 -1.26 -1.54
C LEU A 23 -19.00 -0.17 -2.18
N GLU A 24 -17.67 -0.34 -2.17
CA GLU A 24 -16.75 0.63 -2.74
C GLU A 24 -15.44 -0.07 -3.12
N GLU A 25 -14.85 0.36 -4.21
CA GLU A 25 -13.52 -0.08 -4.62
C GLU A 25 -12.78 1.13 -5.20
N VAL A 26 -11.59 1.40 -4.69
CA VAL A 26 -10.76 2.50 -5.15
C VAL A 26 -9.35 2.00 -5.40
N LYS A 27 -8.81 2.38 -6.55
CA LYS A 27 -7.44 2.10 -6.94
C LYS A 27 -6.77 3.42 -7.32
N GLU A 28 -5.75 3.79 -6.57
CA GLU A 28 -4.99 5.01 -6.79
C GLU A 28 -3.54 4.66 -7.13
N GLU A 29 -3.05 5.20 -8.25
CA GLU A 29 -1.66 5.03 -8.65
C GLU A 29 -0.85 6.21 -8.12
N ALA A 30 0.25 5.90 -7.41
CA ALA A 30 1.18 6.88 -6.84
C ALA A 30 0.48 8.03 -6.10
N PRO A 31 -0.41 7.76 -5.12
CA PRO A 31 -1.16 8.81 -4.43
C PRO A 31 -0.29 9.70 -3.55
N GLN A 32 0.87 9.21 -3.15
CA GLN A 32 1.83 9.94 -2.32
C GLN A 32 3.25 9.56 -2.71
N GLU A 33 4.20 10.43 -2.37
CA GLU A 33 5.61 10.12 -2.55
C GLU A 33 5.98 8.87 -1.73
N GLY A 34 6.73 7.96 -2.35
CA GLY A 34 7.14 6.71 -1.73
C GLY A 34 6.03 5.64 -1.70
N MET A 35 4.95 5.84 -2.43
CA MET A 35 3.86 4.89 -2.55
C MET A 35 3.53 4.68 -4.03
N ASP A 36 3.65 3.44 -4.51
CA ASP A 36 3.36 3.12 -5.91
C ASP A 36 1.90 2.92 -6.18
N LEU A 37 1.17 2.30 -5.24
CA LEU A 37 -0.22 1.94 -5.43
C LEU A 37 -0.93 1.88 -4.09
N ARG A 38 -2.16 2.34 -4.10
CA ARG A 38 -3.10 2.13 -3.00
C ARG A 38 -4.38 1.57 -3.60
N HIS A 39 -4.76 0.39 -3.18
CA HIS A 39 -5.99 -0.26 -3.64
C HIS A 39 -6.77 -0.72 -2.43
N PHE A 40 -8.01 -0.26 -2.29
CA PHE A 40 -8.86 -0.76 -1.23
C PHE A 40 -10.24 -1.15 -1.75
N ILE A 41 -10.84 -2.09 -1.06
CA ILE A 41 -12.18 -2.59 -1.35
C ILE A 41 -12.98 -2.61 -0.04
N VAL A 42 -14.19 -2.07 -0.11
CA VAL A 42 -15.14 -2.10 1.00
C VAL A 42 -16.29 -3.00 0.58
N PHE A 43 -16.61 -3.97 1.41
CA PHE A 43 -17.63 -4.96 1.09
C PHE A 43 -18.44 -5.34 2.32
N GLN A 44 -19.62 -5.89 2.09
CA GLN A 44 -20.47 -6.40 3.15
C GLN A 44 -20.09 -7.86 3.40
N GLY A 45 -19.26 -8.09 4.40
CA GLY A 45 -18.81 -9.42 4.79
C GLY A 45 -19.76 -10.11 5.76
N PRO A 46 -19.42 -11.34 6.17
CA PRO A 46 -20.27 -12.13 7.08
C PRO A 46 -20.38 -11.51 8.49
N MET A 47 -19.43 -10.69 8.87
CA MET A 47 -19.40 -10.02 10.17
C MET A 47 -19.71 -8.53 10.07
N GLY A 48 -20.17 -8.04 8.92
CA GLY A 48 -20.51 -6.66 8.70
C GLY A 48 -19.64 -5.98 7.65
N LYS A 49 -19.68 -4.66 7.63
CA LYS A 49 -18.93 -3.86 6.67
C LYS A 49 -17.43 -3.97 6.94
N THR A 50 -16.68 -4.39 5.93
CA THR A 50 -15.24 -4.65 6.04
C THR A 50 -14.51 -3.92 4.94
N LYS A 51 -13.35 -3.35 5.27
CA LYS A 51 -12.44 -2.72 4.32
C LYS A 51 -11.13 -3.47 4.32
N LEU A 52 -10.67 -3.88 3.15
CA LEU A 52 -9.32 -4.39 2.93
C LEU A 52 -8.55 -3.38 2.10
N GLU A 53 -7.36 -3.04 2.54
CA GLU A 53 -6.50 -2.09 1.88
C GLU A 53 -5.14 -2.71 1.59
N CYS A 54 -4.67 -2.53 0.36
CA CYS A 54 -3.34 -2.93 -0.06
C CYS A 54 -2.55 -1.69 -0.45
N ILE A 55 -1.41 -1.49 0.19
CA ILE A 55 -0.49 -0.42 -0.14
C ILE A 55 0.78 -1.06 -0.69
N VAL A 56 1.16 -0.65 -1.88
CA VAL A 56 2.38 -1.12 -2.53
C VAL A 56 3.39 0.01 -2.48
N ARG A 57 4.56 -0.28 -1.92
CA ARG A 57 5.67 0.66 -1.82
C ARG A 57 6.92 0.04 -2.40
N PRO A 58 7.79 0.82 -3.08
CA PRO A 58 9.09 0.31 -3.47
C PRO A 58 9.93 0.05 -2.22
N LYS A 59 10.74 -1.00 -2.26
CA LYS A 59 11.63 -1.33 -1.15
C LYS A 59 12.71 -0.26 -1.03
N VAL A 60 12.95 0.24 0.18
CA VAL A 60 14.05 1.15 0.47
C VAL A 60 15.34 0.35 0.52
N ILE A 61 16.28 0.64 -0.37
CA ILE A 61 17.56 -0.06 -0.47
C ILE A 61 18.73 0.74 0.13
N GLY A 62 18.49 1.99 0.50
CA GLY A 62 19.52 2.80 1.09
C GLY A 62 19.08 4.25 1.32
N GLN A 63 20.00 5.03 1.81
CA GLN A 63 19.79 6.45 2.06
C GLN A 63 20.97 7.22 1.48
N LYS A 64 20.68 8.37 0.90
CA LYS A 64 21.70 9.32 0.46
C LYS A 64 21.54 10.59 1.28
N VAL A 65 22.61 10.98 1.96
CA VAL A 65 22.65 12.24 2.69
C VAL A 65 23.23 13.31 1.79
N ILE A 66 22.44 14.34 1.53
CA ILE A 66 22.90 15.51 0.78
C ILE A 66 23.24 16.59 1.79
N ALA A 67 24.54 16.79 2.02
CA ALA A 67 25.02 17.84 2.91
C ALA A 67 25.13 19.14 2.13
N SER A 68 24.53 20.21 2.63
CA SER A 68 24.74 21.56 2.09
C SER A 68 26.02 22.12 2.62
N LYS A 69 26.82 22.73 1.74
CA LYS A 69 28.03 23.42 2.11
C LYS A 69 27.80 24.82 2.74
N ARG A 70 26.55 25.27 2.73
CA ARG A 70 26.20 26.56 3.31
C ARG A 70 26.05 26.46 4.82
N ILE A 71 26.60 27.39 5.54
CA ILE A 71 26.44 27.51 6.98
C ILE A 71 24.96 27.76 7.29
N GLY A 72 24.43 26.96 8.22
CA GLY A 72 23.01 27.06 8.62
C GLY A 72 22.03 26.23 7.80
N SER A 73 22.51 25.52 6.78
CA SER A 73 21.67 24.61 6.02
C SER A 73 21.73 23.21 6.64
N GLY A 74 20.57 22.58 6.82
CA GLY A 74 20.50 21.21 7.31
C GLY A 74 20.89 20.18 6.25
N SER A 75 21.15 18.96 6.69
CA SER A 75 21.31 17.81 5.81
C SER A 75 19.95 17.36 5.30
N VAL A 76 19.88 17.00 4.03
CA VAL A 76 18.70 16.39 3.44
C VAL A 76 18.98 14.90 3.27
N VAL A 77 18.07 14.07 3.78
CA VAL A 77 18.16 12.62 3.61
C VAL A 77 17.22 12.23 2.47
N GLU A 78 17.76 11.60 1.46
CA GLU A 78 17.02 11.06 0.34
C GLU A 78 17.04 9.55 0.41
N TYR A 79 15.87 8.93 0.32
CA TYR A 79 15.77 7.46 0.31
C TYR A 79 15.94 6.94 -1.10
N LEU A 80 16.73 5.88 -1.21
CA LEU A 80 16.92 5.18 -2.47
C LEU A 80 15.98 3.98 -2.52
N TYR A 81 15.21 3.89 -3.59
CA TYR A 81 14.21 2.84 -3.77
C TYR A 81 14.63 1.85 -4.83
N SER A 82 14.31 0.57 -4.61
CA SER A 82 14.51 -0.46 -5.62
C SER A 82 13.48 -0.31 -6.74
N PRO A 83 13.89 -0.26 -8.01
CA PRO A 83 12.94 -0.21 -9.12
C PRO A 83 12.23 -1.54 -9.36
N GLU A 84 12.76 -2.65 -8.85
CA GLU A 84 12.25 -3.99 -9.12
C GLU A 84 11.55 -4.60 -7.91
N GLU A 85 11.99 -4.28 -6.71
CA GLU A 85 11.45 -4.86 -5.48
C GLU A 85 10.35 -3.98 -4.89
N LYS A 86 9.20 -4.60 -4.61
CA LYS A 86 8.05 -3.94 -4.03
C LYS A 86 7.69 -4.60 -2.70
N VAL A 87 7.18 -3.82 -1.78
CA VAL A 87 6.67 -4.30 -0.50
C VAL A 87 5.16 -4.06 -0.47
N TYR A 88 4.41 -5.10 -0.10
CA TYR A 88 2.95 -5.07 -0.05
C TYR A 88 2.50 -5.06 1.40
N TYR A 89 1.72 -4.03 1.76
CA TYR A 89 1.15 -3.89 3.09
C TYR A 89 -0.36 -4.09 2.99
N ILE A 90 -0.88 -5.07 3.74
CA ILE A 90 -2.29 -5.37 3.77
C ILE A 90 -2.85 -5.00 5.14
N SER A 91 -3.91 -4.21 5.14
CA SER A 91 -4.62 -3.82 6.36
C SER A 91 -6.09 -4.18 6.23
N ALA A 92 -6.69 -4.63 7.31
CA ALA A 92 -8.09 -4.97 7.37
C ALA A 92 -8.76 -4.12 8.45
N TYR A 93 -9.90 -3.52 8.10
CA TYR A 93 -10.71 -2.72 9.00
C TYR A 93 -12.12 -3.23 9.00
N GLN A 94 -12.73 -3.28 10.17
CA GLN A 94 -14.13 -3.68 10.33
C GLN A 94 -14.88 -2.60 11.09
N TRP A 95 -16.04 -2.22 10.59
CA TRP A 95 -16.91 -1.29 11.29
C TRP A 95 -17.83 -2.06 12.23
N ASP A 96 -17.91 -1.59 13.45
CA ASP A 96 -18.91 -2.06 14.40
C ASP A 96 -20.29 -1.51 14.00
N VAL A 97 -21.26 -2.36 14.09
CA VAL A 97 -22.65 -2.00 13.79
C VAL A 97 -23.35 -1.52 15.04
#